data_700f9cb90582efb25f670793768fef7d
#
_entry.id   700f9cb90582efb25f670793768fef7d
#
_cell.length_a   1.000
_cell.length_b   1.000
_cell.length_c   1.000
_cell.angle_alpha   90.00
_cell.angle_beta   90.00
_cell.angle_gamma   90.00
#
_symmetry.space_group_name_H-M   'P 1'
#
loop_
_entity.id
_entity.type
_entity.pdbx_description
1 polymer ?
#
loop_
_entity_poly.entity_id
_entity_poly.type
_entity_poly.pdbx_seq_one_letter_code
_entity_poly.pdbx_strand_id
1 'polypeptide(L)'
;MHLRDNGILLKQKIDTEVALEKAIEHINSWETPPNAILVTGDLVQRTKRQNYANLRRKLDQLRSPYYVIPGNHDNRTLIREHFSDLGYLPDSGTFLQYSVETGPLRLIGLDTMIPGENEGEICGERCEWLQNILHEKPDQPTLIFMHHPPFKTGVDFLDRHQFQGSELLANIIEQNPQVIRIVCGHLHRQLQVSWAGTIASVSPSIAFQLPMALETDANRGFSLEPPACPVYIWQPDIGLIAHMSLIGDFGGLQPFVGDPIV
;
A
#
# COMPACT_ATOMS: atom_id res chain seq x y z
N MET A 1 2.93 -6.28 4.77
CA MET A 1 3.92 -6.45 5.86
C MET A 1 3.99 -7.88 6.38
N HIS A 2 2.86 -8.54 6.57
CA HIS A 2 2.76 -9.93 7.07
C HIS A 2 3.45 -10.16 8.42
N LEU A 3 3.29 -9.21 9.35
CA LEU A 3 3.90 -9.35 10.67
C LEU A 3 3.50 -10.68 11.33
N ARG A 4 4.47 -11.41 11.85
CA ARG A 4 4.25 -12.67 12.56
C ARG A 4 4.50 -12.54 14.05
N ASP A 5 4.10 -13.58 14.78
CA ASP A 5 4.43 -13.73 16.19
C ASP A 5 5.96 -13.64 16.38
N ASN A 6 6.40 -13.00 17.45
CA ASN A 6 7.82 -12.77 17.76
C ASN A 6 8.70 -14.00 17.54
N GLY A 7 9.76 -13.85 16.76
CA GLY A 7 10.75 -14.88 16.48
C GLY A 7 10.30 -16.01 15.53
N ILE A 8 9.09 -15.93 14.96
CA ILE A 8 8.61 -16.92 14.00
C ILE A 8 8.86 -16.41 12.57
N LEU A 9 9.76 -17.06 11.84
CA LEU A 9 10.06 -16.70 10.46
C LEU A 9 8.93 -17.07 9.51
N LEU A 10 8.57 -16.14 8.59
CA LEU A 10 7.70 -16.44 7.47
C LEU A 10 8.46 -17.34 6.48
N LYS A 11 7.79 -18.43 6.04
CA LYS A 11 8.43 -19.43 5.15
C LYS A 11 9.79 -19.94 5.67
N GLN A 12 10.01 -19.94 6.98
CA GLN A 12 11.26 -20.37 7.67
C GLN A 12 12.52 -19.56 7.28
N LYS A 13 12.36 -18.42 6.61
CA LYS A 13 13.49 -17.63 6.08
C LYS A 13 13.36 -16.12 6.32
N ILE A 14 12.15 -15.59 6.42
CA ILE A 14 11.90 -14.15 6.42
C ILE A 14 11.48 -13.71 7.80
N ASP A 15 12.28 -12.86 8.42
CA ASP A 15 11.92 -12.15 9.64
C ASP A 15 11.16 -10.88 9.27
N THR A 16 9.83 -10.96 9.32
CA THR A 16 8.95 -9.84 8.97
C THR A 16 8.94 -8.76 10.04
N GLU A 17 9.33 -9.08 11.26
CA GLU A 17 9.47 -8.13 12.35
C GLU A 17 10.70 -7.24 12.17
N VAL A 18 11.85 -7.84 11.91
CA VAL A 18 13.09 -7.12 11.58
C VAL A 18 12.93 -6.30 10.29
N ALA A 19 12.21 -6.85 9.29
CA ALA A 19 11.94 -6.11 8.05
C ALA A 19 11.12 -4.84 8.29
N LEU A 20 10.10 -4.91 9.16
CA LEU A 20 9.30 -3.76 9.54
C LEU A 20 10.12 -2.73 10.33
N GLU A 21 10.95 -3.18 11.28
CA GLU A 21 11.84 -2.30 12.05
C GLU A 21 12.79 -1.53 11.13
N LYS A 22 13.44 -2.22 10.19
CA LYS A 22 14.32 -1.58 9.20
C LYS A 22 13.57 -0.57 8.32
N ALA A 23 12.33 -0.87 7.94
CA ALA A 23 11.51 0.08 7.17
C ALA A 23 11.16 1.34 7.99
N ILE A 24 10.83 1.17 9.26
CA ILE A 24 10.55 2.29 10.18
C ILE A 24 11.82 3.14 10.39
N GLU A 25 12.96 2.51 10.67
CA GLU A 25 14.23 3.19 10.82
C GLU A 25 14.61 3.97 9.55
N HIS A 26 14.45 3.34 8.38
CA HIS A 26 14.71 3.94 7.09
C HIS A 26 13.87 5.20 6.85
N ILE A 27 12.54 5.13 7.07
CA ILE A 27 11.66 6.29 6.90
C ILE A 27 11.97 7.37 7.93
N ASN A 28 12.23 6.98 9.17
CA ASN A 28 12.57 7.92 10.24
C ASN A 28 13.94 8.59 10.08
N SER A 29 14.84 8.02 9.26
CA SER A 29 16.17 8.60 8.97
C SER A 29 16.12 9.77 7.99
N TRP A 30 15.01 9.98 7.29
CA TRP A 30 14.88 11.08 6.34
C TRP A 30 14.87 12.43 7.05
N GLU A 31 15.64 13.38 6.54
CA GLU A 31 15.69 14.76 7.09
C GLU A 31 14.33 15.44 7.02
N THR A 32 13.60 15.23 5.93
CA THR A 32 12.22 15.70 5.78
C THR A 32 11.26 14.53 5.96
N PRO A 33 10.57 14.44 7.10
CA PRO A 33 9.59 13.38 7.33
C PRO A 33 8.41 13.52 6.36
N PRO A 34 7.84 12.40 5.87
CA PRO A 34 6.68 12.45 4.99
C PRO A 34 5.43 12.97 5.73
N ASN A 35 4.54 13.64 5.02
CA ASN A 35 3.27 14.10 5.58
C ASN A 35 2.29 12.95 5.90
N ALA A 36 2.45 11.80 5.21
CA ALA A 36 1.63 10.62 5.37
C ALA A 36 2.39 9.35 5.00
N ILE A 37 2.14 8.26 5.69
CA ILE A 37 2.65 6.93 5.37
C ILE A 37 1.45 6.02 5.10
N LEU A 38 1.39 5.44 3.90
CA LEU A 38 0.30 4.56 3.49
C LEU A 38 0.71 3.10 3.70
N VAL A 39 -0.08 2.39 4.49
CA VAL A 39 0.13 0.97 4.76
C VAL A 39 -0.94 0.17 4.02
N THR A 40 -0.56 -0.37 2.87
CA THR A 40 -1.46 -0.92 1.85
C THR A 40 -1.91 -2.36 2.13
N GLY A 41 -2.21 -2.69 3.38
CA GLY A 41 -2.80 -3.97 3.79
C GLY A 41 -1.79 -5.10 4.04
N ASP A 42 -2.32 -6.29 4.31
CA ASP A 42 -1.58 -7.45 4.78
C ASP A 42 -0.69 -7.10 5.98
N LEU A 43 -1.35 -6.50 6.97
CA LEU A 43 -0.73 -5.97 8.17
C LEU A 43 -0.06 -7.09 8.97
N VAL A 44 -0.79 -8.19 9.14
CA VAL A 44 -0.35 -9.38 9.88
C VAL A 44 -0.45 -10.64 9.01
N GLN A 45 0.34 -11.67 9.31
CA GLN A 45 0.25 -12.97 8.64
C GLN A 45 -0.88 -13.83 9.22
N ARG A 46 -1.22 -13.65 10.48
CA ARG A 46 -2.28 -14.36 11.18
C ARG A 46 -3.10 -13.40 12.01
N THR A 47 -4.42 -13.51 11.93
CA THR A 47 -5.40 -12.65 12.59
C THR A 47 -5.52 -12.94 14.10
N LYS A 48 -4.43 -12.70 14.83
CA LYS A 48 -4.40 -12.78 16.28
C LYS A 48 -4.35 -11.36 16.87
N ARG A 49 -5.13 -11.10 17.91
CA ARG A 49 -5.13 -9.82 18.64
C ARG A 49 -3.73 -9.34 19.02
N GLN A 50 -2.88 -10.25 19.51
CA GLN A 50 -1.52 -9.94 19.91
C GLN A 50 -0.65 -9.44 18.74
N ASN A 51 -0.88 -9.94 17.49
CA ASN A 51 -0.13 -9.49 16.34
C ASN A 51 -0.50 -8.05 15.95
N TYR A 52 -1.77 -7.66 16.06
CA TYR A 52 -2.19 -6.28 15.83
C TYR A 52 -1.67 -5.34 16.94
N ALA A 53 -1.69 -5.76 18.19
CA ALA A 53 -1.09 -4.99 19.28
C ALA A 53 0.42 -4.79 19.09
N ASN A 54 1.15 -5.81 18.66
CA ASN A 54 2.57 -5.71 18.35
C ASN A 54 2.82 -4.79 17.15
N LEU A 55 2.03 -4.96 16.09
CA LEU A 55 2.09 -4.09 14.92
C LEU A 55 1.86 -2.61 15.27
N ARG A 56 0.79 -2.33 16.03
CA ARG A 56 0.47 -0.98 16.48
C ARG A 56 1.64 -0.34 17.20
N ARG A 57 2.20 -1.04 18.18
CA ARG A 57 3.35 -0.55 18.97
C ARG A 57 4.59 -0.25 18.09
N LYS A 58 4.79 -1.00 17.00
CA LYS A 58 5.88 -0.74 16.06
C LYS A 58 5.57 0.46 15.17
N LEU A 59 4.39 0.52 14.58
CA LEU A 59 3.99 1.64 13.72
C LEU A 59 3.97 2.98 14.49
N ASP A 60 3.67 2.97 15.79
CA ASP A 60 3.73 4.18 16.65
C ASP A 60 5.15 4.73 16.82
N GLN A 61 6.19 4.03 16.38
CA GLN A 61 7.57 4.56 16.33
C GLN A 61 7.82 5.44 15.10
N LEU A 62 6.92 5.43 14.11
CA LEU A 62 7.00 6.34 12.99
C LEU A 62 6.81 7.80 13.46
N ARG A 63 7.62 8.70 12.92
CA ARG A 63 7.55 10.14 13.23
C ARG A 63 6.43 10.85 12.49
N SER A 64 5.85 10.21 11.49
CA SER A 64 4.80 10.75 10.63
C SER A 64 3.49 10.00 10.81
N PRO A 65 2.34 10.63 10.56
CA PRO A 65 1.05 9.95 10.55
C PRO A 65 1.05 8.77 9.56
N TYR A 66 0.44 7.67 9.97
CA TYR A 66 0.29 6.50 9.11
C TYR A 66 -1.19 6.08 9.01
N TYR A 67 -1.54 5.53 7.85
CA TYR A 67 -2.90 5.17 7.47
C TYR A 67 -2.94 3.73 7.00
N VAL A 68 -3.72 2.89 7.67
CA VAL A 68 -3.81 1.46 7.38
C VAL A 68 -5.11 1.12 6.66
N ILE A 69 -5.05 0.16 5.75
CA ILE A 69 -6.22 -0.51 5.17
C ILE A 69 -6.10 -2.03 5.33
N PRO A 70 -7.18 -2.79 5.28
CA PRO A 70 -7.11 -4.24 5.34
C PRO A 70 -6.59 -4.83 4.02
N GLY A 71 -5.77 -5.90 4.13
CA GLY A 71 -5.46 -6.84 3.07
C GLY A 71 -6.18 -8.17 3.29
N ASN A 72 -5.95 -9.15 2.42
CA ASN A 72 -6.61 -10.46 2.51
C ASN A 72 -6.19 -11.29 3.72
N HIS A 73 -5.03 -11.00 4.33
CA HIS A 73 -4.57 -11.62 5.57
C HIS A 73 -5.12 -10.95 6.84
N ASP A 74 -5.94 -9.90 6.71
CA ASP A 74 -6.35 -9.08 7.84
C ASP A 74 -7.76 -9.40 8.35
N ASN A 75 -8.13 -8.74 9.46
CA ASN A 75 -9.45 -8.81 10.07
C ASN A 75 -9.92 -7.40 10.43
N ARG A 76 -11.03 -6.94 9.85
CA ARG A 76 -11.59 -5.60 10.04
C ARG A 76 -11.87 -5.27 11.52
N THR A 77 -12.41 -6.23 12.26
CA THR A 77 -12.72 -6.03 13.68
C THR A 77 -11.46 -5.76 14.49
N LEU A 78 -10.40 -6.55 14.26
CA LEU A 78 -9.13 -6.37 14.96
C LEU A 78 -8.39 -5.09 14.53
N ILE A 79 -8.48 -4.70 13.25
CA ILE A 79 -7.95 -3.40 12.82
C ILE A 79 -8.70 -2.27 13.53
N ARG A 80 -10.03 -2.26 13.51
CA ARG A 80 -10.82 -1.23 14.20
C ARG A 80 -10.47 -1.18 15.69
N GLU A 81 -10.37 -2.32 16.35
CA GLU A 81 -10.04 -2.39 17.78
C GLU A 81 -8.68 -1.77 18.13
N HIS A 82 -7.66 -1.92 17.26
CA HIS A 82 -6.31 -1.48 17.58
C HIS A 82 -5.93 -0.13 16.98
N PHE A 83 -6.72 0.41 16.05
CA PHE A 83 -6.37 1.64 15.30
C PHE A 83 -7.47 2.72 15.32
N SER A 84 -8.66 2.48 15.93
CA SER A 84 -9.76 3.46 15.94
C SER A 84 -9.41 4.75 16.68
N ASP A 85 -8.56 4.69 17.69
CA ASP A 85 -8.09 5.86 18.44
C ASP A 85 -7.26 6.84 17.59
N LEU A 86 -6.79 6.44 16.41
CA LEU A 86 -6.12 7.33 15.46
C LEU A 86 -7.10 8.27 14.71
N GLY A 87 -8.40 8.05 14.86
CA GLY A 87 -9.46 8.97 14.44
C GLY A 87 -9.78 9.04 12.96
N TYR A 88 -9.16 8.21 12.11
CA TYR A 88 -9.45 8.18 10.67
C TYR A 88 -10.31 6.98 10.24
N LEU A 89 -10.32 5.91 11.02
CA LEU A 89 -11.17 4.75 10.73
C LEU A 89 -12.62 5.02 11.08
N PRO A 90 -13.59 4.47 10.29
CA PRO A 90 -15.00 4.60 10.63
C PRO A 90 -15.35 3.84 11.92
N ASP A 91 -16.12 4.46 12.79
CA ASP A 91 -16.55 3.89 14.08
C ASP A 91 -17.44 2.66 13.91
N SER A 92 -18.16 2.58 12.80
CA SER A 92 -19.16 1.54 12.50
C SER A 92 -19.17 1.18 11.01
N GLY A 93 -20.01 0.23 10.64
CA GLY A 93 -20.17 -0.24 9.26
C GLY A 93 -19.32 -1.48 8.94
N THR A 94 -19.59 -2.04 7.78
CA THR A 94 -18.98 -3.29 7.31
C THR A 94 -17.55 -3.09 6.86
N PHE A 95 -17.25 -1.97 6.19
CA PHE A 95 -15.98 -1.70 5.53
C PHE A 95 -15.13 -0.70 6.30
N LEU A 96 -13.80 -0.79 6.14
CA LEU A 96 -12.82 0.12 6.71
C LEU A 96 -12.28 1.08 5.64
N GLN A 97 -13.18 1.78 4.96
CA GLN A 97 -12.84 2.79 3.98
C GLN A 97 -13.04 4.19 4.54
N TYR A 98 -12.16 5.11 4.17
CA TYR A 98 -12.13 6.47 4.73
C TYR A 98 -11.39 7.44 3.81
N SER A 99 -11.52 8.73 4.08
CA SER A 99 -10.72 9.78 3.44
C SER A 99 -10.04 10.65 4.50
N VAL A 100 -8.84 11.13 4.17
CA VAL A 100 -8.07 12.08 4.99
C VAL A 100 -7.44 13.14 4.12
N GLU A 101 -7.31 14.33 4.68
CA GLU A 101 -6.66 15.45 4.01
C GLU A 101 -5.21 15.58 4.46
N THR A 102 -4.29 15.66 3.51
CA THR A 102 -2.85 15.81 3.79
C THR A 102 -2.28 16.99 3.01
N GLY A 103 -2.71 18.20 3.39
CA GLY A 103 -2.37 19.43 2.65
C GLY A 103 -3.07 19.49 1.29
N PRO A 104 -2.33 19.55 0.15
CA PRO A 104 -2.95 19.66 -1.17
C PRO A 104 -3.61 18.39 -1.65
N LEU A 105 -3.20 17.22 -1.11
CA LEU A 105 -3.70 15.92 -1.52
C LEU A 105 -4.79 15.41 -0.58
N ARG A 106 -5.82 14.85 -1.17
CA ARG A 106 -6.78 13.98 -0.49
C ARG A 106 -6.33 12.52 -0.64
N LEU A 107 -6.30 11.78 0.46
CA LEU A 107 -6.03 10.35 0.47
C LEU A 107 -7.33 9.59 0.74
N ILE A 108 -7.63 8.59 -0.08
CA ILE A 108 -8.77 7.70 0.11
C ILE A 108 -8.25 6.28 0.32
N GLY A 109 -8.46 5.74 1.52
CA GLY A 109 -8.23 4.33 1.82
C GLY A 109 -9.46 3.51 1.44
N LEU A 110 -9.32 2.61 0.46
CA LEU A 110 -10.42 1.80 -0.05
C LEU A 110 -10.27 0.36 0.42
N ASP A 111 -11.30 -0.15 1.10
CA ASP A 111 -11.35 -1.53 1.59
C ASP A 111 -11.79 -2.47 0.47
N THR A 112 -10.89 -3.34 0.04
CA THR A 112 -11.12 -4.30 -1.05
C THR A 112 -11.14 -5.76 -0.59
N MET A 113 -11.10 -6.00 0.72
CA MET A 113 -11.01 -7.34 1.27
C MET A 113 -12.33 -8.12 1.11
N ILE A 114 -12.22 -9.40 0.71
CA ILE A 114 -13.25 -10.42 0.86
C ILE A 114 -12.80 -11.34 1.99
N PRO A 115 -13.57 -11.48 3.09
CA PRO A 115 -13.13 -12.31 4.21
C PRO A 115 -12.88 -13.77 3.81
N GLY A 116 -11.65 -14.24 4.03
CA GLY A 116 -11.26 -15.63 3.77
C GLY A 116 -10.81 -15.94 2.33
N GLU A 117 -10.84 -14.94 1.43
CA GLU A 117 -10.41 -15.08 0.04
C GLU A 117 -9.10 -14.32 -0.21
N ASN A 118 -8.37 -14.73 -1.25
CA ASN A 118 -7.18 -13.99 -1.71
C ASN A 118 -7.52 -12.91 -2.76
N GLU A 119 -8.71 -12.98 -3.32
CA GLU A 119 -9.24 -12.04 -4.29
C GLU A 119 -9.70 -10.75 -3.62
N GLY A 120 -9.64 -9.66 -4.39
CA GLY A 120 -10.22 -8.39 -3.99
C GLY A 120 -11.54 -8.12 -4.66
N GLU A 121 -12.34 -7.26 -4.05
CA GLU A 121 -13.64 -6.85 -4.59
C GLU A 121 -13.94 -5.39 -4.30
N ILE A 122 -14.69 -4.77 -5.22
CA ILE A 122 -15.49 -3.59 -4.92
C ILE A 122 -16.95 -3.87 -5.25
N CYS A 123 -17.81 -3.87 -4.24
CA CYS A 123 -19.26 -4.06 -4.40
C CYS A 123 -20.00 -2.72 -4.56
N GLY A 124 -21.30 -2.79 -4.84
CA GLY A 124 -22.14 -1.60 -5.03
C GLY A 124 -22.08 -0.60 -3.87
N GLU A 125 -22.12 -1.07 -2.62
CA GLU A 125 -22.03 -0.21 -1.42
C GLU A 125 -20.69 0.57 -1.37
N ARG A 126 -19.57 -0.10 -1.67
CA ARG A 126 -18.25 0.55 -1.71
C ARG A 126 -18.11 1.51 -2.89
N CYS A 127 -18.71 1.17 -4.04
CA CYS A 127 -18.77 2.06 -5.20
C CYS A 127 -19.58 3.33 -4.91
N GLU A 128 -20.76 3.20 -4.32
CA GLU A 128 -21.61 4.33 -3.95
C GLU A 128 -20.90 5.26 -2.96
N TRP A 129 -20.27 4.69 -1.93
CA TRP A 129 -19.48 5.46 -0.99
C TRP A 129 -18.34 6.21 -1.69
N LEU A 130 -17.60 5.54 -2.60
CA LEU A 130 -16.49 6.15 -3.31
C LEU A 130 -16.95 7.30 -4.21
N GLN A 131 -18.07 7.12 -4.95
CA GLN A 131 -18.66 8.17 -5.77
C GLN A 131 -19.04 9.40 -4.92
N ASN A 132 -19.72 9.18 -3.81
CA ASN A 132 -20.15 10.25 -2.92
C ASN A 132 -18.94 11.03 -2.39
N ILE A 133 -17.92 10.34 -1.90
CA ILE A 133 -16.74 10.98 -1.34
C ILE A 133 -15.93 11.75 -2.40
N LEU A 134 -15.86 11.25 -3.64
CA LEU A 134 -15.19 11.96 -4.74
C LEU A 134 -15.97 13.21 -5.17
N HIS A 135 -17.29 13.17 -5.18
CA HIS A 135 -18.15 14.31 -5.52
C HIS A 135 -18.10 15.44 -4.50
N GLU A 136 -17.74 15.17 -3.24
CA GLU A 136 -17.59 16.24 -2.23
C GLU A 136 -16.50 17.25 -2.60
N LYS A 137 -15.45 16.81 -3.29
CA LYS A 137 -14.29 17.65 -3.64
C LYS A 137 -13.80 17.31 -5.06
N PRO A 138 -14.53 17.70 -6.09
CA PRO A 138 -14.27 17.29 -7.47
C PRO A 138 -12.95 17.85 -8.06
N ASP A 139 -12.43 18.93 -7.49
CA ASP A 139 -11.21 19.58 -7.97
C ASP A 139 -9.95 19.25 -7.14
N GLN A 140 -10.12 18.50 -6.03
CA GLN A 140 -8.99 18.24 -5.16
C GLN A 140 -8.19 17.03 -5.64
N PRO A 141 -6.88 17.19 -5.93
CA PRO A 141 -6.03 16.05 -6.30
C PRO A 141 -6.12 14.92 -5.28
N THR A 142 -6.52 13.76 -5.74
CA THR A 142 -6.84 12.62 -4.89
C THR A 142 -5.94 11.42 -5.22
N LEU A 143 -5.36 10.81 -4.20
CA LEU A 143 -4.67 9.53 -4.28
C LEU A 143 -5.53 8.48 -3.58
N ILE A 144 -5.88 7.42 -4.29
CA ILE A 144 -6.55 6.24 -3.72
C ILE A 144 -5.50 5.19 -3.38
N PHE A 145 -5.56 4.61 -2.18
CA PHE A 145 -4.78 3.44 -1.84
C PHE A 145 -5.68 2.29 -1.43
N MET A 146 -5.38 1.11 -1.95
CA MET A 146 -6.15 -0.10 -1.79
C MET A 146 -5.21 -1.31 -1.74
N HIS A 147 -5.68 -2.46 -1.25
CA HIS A 147 -4.81 -3.62 -1.18
C HIS A 147 -4.67 -4.34 -2.52
N HIS A 148 -5.77 -4.79 -3.09
CA HIS A 148 -5.78 -5.61 -4.31
C HIS A 148 -5.77 -4.74 -5.56
N PRO A 149 -4.84 -4.96 -6.52
CA PRO A 149 -4.85 -4.25 -7.81
C PRO A 149 -6.09 -4.59 -8.63
N PRO A 150 -6.79 -3.59 -9.20
CA PRO A 150 -7.98 -3.82 -10.02
C PRO A 150 -7.67 -4.12 -11.49
N PHE A 151 -6.41 -4.42 -11.84
CA PHE A 151 -5.93 -4.61 -13.19
C PHE A 151 -5.04 -5.86 -13.29
N LYS A 152 -4.85 -6.35 -14.52
CA LYS A 152 -3.92 -7.44 -14.81
C LYS A 152 -2.49 -6.95 -14.93
N THR A 153 -1.55 -7.76 -14.48
CA THR A 153 -0.11 -7.46 -14.48
C THR A 153 0.61 -7.93 -15.75
N GLY A 154 0.00 -8.83 -16.51
CA GLY A 154 0.64 -9.53 -17.63
C GLY A 154 1.55 -10.68 -17.18
N VAL A 155 1.50 -11.06 -15.91
CA VAL A 155 2.22 -12.22 -15.36
C VAL A 155 1.19 -13.21 -14.86
N ASP A 156 1.02 -14.34 -15.54
CA ASP A 156 -0.03 -15.35 -15.28
C ASP A 156 -0.10 -15.78 -13.82
N PHE A 157 1.05 -15.90 -13.18
CA PHE A 157 1.14 -16.27 -11.77
C PHE A 157 0.51 -15.21 -10.84
N LEU A 158 0.68 -13.92 -11.14
CA LEU A 158 0.15 -12.82 -10.34
C LEU A 158 -1.33 -12.56 -10.66
N ASP A 159 -1.75 -12.86 -11.90
CA ASP A 159 -3.09 -12.58 -12.41
C ASP A 159 -4.13 -13.68 -12.09
N ARG A 160 -3.75 -14.67 -11.27
CA ARG A 160 -4.66 -15.78 -10.91
C ARG A 160 -5.82 -15.36 -10.03
N HIS A 161 -5.57 -14.44 -9.12
CA HIS A 161 -6.57 -13.88 -8.24
C HIS A 161 -7.14 -12.63 -8.86
N GLN A 162 -8.36 -12.72 -9.38
CA GLN A 162 -9.01 -11.63 -10.09
C GLN A 162 -9.68 -10.67 -9.12
N PHE A 163 -9.61 -9.39 -9.45
CA PHE A 163 -10.36 -8.36 -8.72
C PHE A 163 -11.80 -8.31 -9.23
N GLN A 164 -12.77 -8.51 -8.33
CA GLN A 164 -14.18 -8.44 -8.66
C GLN A 164 -14.67 -6.98 -8.68
N GLY A 165 -15.40 -6.59 -9.73
CA GLY A 165 -15.90 -5.22 -9.89
C GLY A 165 -14.87 -4.23 -10.48
N SER A 166 -13.81 -4.72 -11.13
CA SER A 166 -12.80 -3.87 -11.78
C SER A 166 -13.40 -2.85 -12.75
N GLU A 167 -14.36 -3.26 -13.58
CA GLU A 167 -15.03 -2.38 -14.54
C GLU A 167 -15.87 -1.30 -13.85
N LEU A 168 -16.52 -1.64 -12.73
CA LEU A 168 -17.29 -0.66 -11.95
C LEU A 168 -16.36 0.41 -11.38
N LEU A 169 -15.24 -0.03 -10.81
CA LEU A 169 -14.23 0.91 -10.30
C LEU A 169 -13.63 1.76 -11.42
N ALA A 170 -13.30 1.16 -12.57
CA ALA A 170 -12.75 1.87 -13.72
C ALA A 170 -13.69 3.00 -14.17
N ASN A 171 -14.97 2.72 -14.32
CA ASN A 171 -15.98 3.72 -14.71
C ASN A 171 -16.07 4.88 -13.70
N ILE A 172 -15.93 4.62 -12.40
CA ILE A 172 -15.91 5.67 -11.38
C ILE A 172 -14.66 6.53 -11.54
N ILE A 173 -13.50 5.91 -11.70
CA ILE A 173 -12.22 6.63 -11.82
C ILE A 173 -12.17 7.49 -13.09
N GLU A 174 -12.60 6.97 -14.23
CA GLU A 174 -12.66 7.70 -15.50
C GLU A 174 -13.53 8.96 -15.43
N GLN A 175 -14.60 8.93 -14.64
CA GLN A 175 -15.49 10.08 -14.41
C GLN A 175 -14.95 11.07 -13.38
N ASN A 176 -13.85 10.75 -12.71
CA ASN A 176 -13.28 11.54 -11.62
C ASN A 176 -11.79 11.87 -11.87
N PRO A 177 -11.48 12.80 -12.80
CA PRO A 177 -10.10 13.08 -13.22
C PRO A 177 -9.21 13.66 -12.11
N GLN A 178 -9.79 14.12 -10.99
CA GLN A 178 -9.04 14.48 -9.79
C GLN A 178 -8.34 13.29 -9.13
N VAL A 179 -8.69 12.04 -9.49
CA VAL A 179 -7.98 10.85 -9.04
C VAL A 179 -6.69 10.68 -9.84
N ILE A 180 -5.61 11.25 -9.34
CA ILE A 180 -4.33 11.33 -10.03
C ILE A 180 -3.43 10.10 -9.85
N ARG A 181 -3.76 9.22 -8.88
CA ARG A 181 -2.96 8.02 -8.60
C ARG A 181 -3.78 6.97 -7.85
N ILE A 182 -3.56 5.71 -8.21
CA ILE A 182 -3.98 4.55 -7.42
C ILE A 182 -2.73 3.79 -6.97
N VAL A 183 -2.66 3.47 -5.67
CA VAL A 183 -1.55 2.72 -5.07
C VAL A 183 -2.07 1.43 -4.46
N CYS A 184 -1.49 0.30 -4.85
CA CYS A 184 -1.88 -1.02 -4.38
C CYS A 184 -0.74 -1.74 -3.65
N GLY A 185 -1.10 -2.76 -2.89
CA GLY A 185 -0.19 -3.74 -2.29
C GLY A 185 -0.30 -5.12 -2.95
N HIS A 186 -0.43 -6.16 -2.14
CA HIS A 186 -0.79 -7.54 -2.46
C HIS A 186 0.25 -8.32 -3.29
N LEU A 187 0.74 -7.78 -4.39
CA LEU A 187 1.59 -8.51 -5.34
C LEU A 187 3.07 -8.47 -5.00
N HIS A 188 3.49 -7.77 -3.95
CA HIS A 188 4.88 -7.70 -3.50
C HIS A 188 5.88 -7.49 -4.63
N ARG A 189 5.53 -6.66 -5.62
CA ARG A 189 6.37 -6.33 -6.78
C ARG A 189 6.03 -4.94 -7.30
N GLN A 190 7.06 -4.17 -7.55
CA GLN A 190 6.86 -2.88 -8.19
C GLN A 190 6.37 -3.07 -9.63
N LEU A 191 5.25 -2.46 -9.94
CA LEU A 191 4.74 -2.33 -11.30
C LEU A 191 3.86 -1.08 -11.44
N GLN A 192 3.68 -0.63 -12.67
CA GLN A 192 2.81 0.50 -13.00
C GLN A 192 2.06 0.21 -14.29
N VAL A 193 0.85 0.74 -14.38
CA VAL A 193 -0.01 0.64 -15.56
C VAL A 193 -0.82 1.93 -15.71
N SER A 194 -1.05 2.35 -16.95
CA SER A 194 -2.11 3.34 -17.25
C SER A 194 -3.44 2.62 -17.17
N TRP A 195 -4.31 3.02 -16.27
CA TRP A 195 -5.59 2.36 -16.00
C TRP A 195 -6.66 3.40 -15.65
N ALA A 196 -7.82 3.30 -16.30
CA ALA A 196 -8.98 4.18 -16.05
C ALA A 196 -8.64 5.69 -16.03
N GLY A 197 -7.81 6.15 -16.97
CA GLY A 197 -7.44 7.57 -17.10
C GLY A 197 -6.38 8.07 -16.10
N THR A 198 -5.91 7.22 -15.17
CA THR A 198 -4.87 7.57 -14.20
C THR A 198 -3.69 6.57 -14.26
N ILE A 199 -2.71 6.75 -13.39
CA ILE A 199 -1.64 5.76 -13.20
C ILE A 199 -1.98 4.93 -11.96
N ALA A 200 -2.08 3.62 -12.13
CA ALA A 200 -2.18 2.67 -11.05
C ALA A 200 -0.83 1.96 -10.85
N SER A 201 -0.44 1.75 -9.61
CA SER A 201 0.85 1.17 -9.26
C SER A 201 0.72 0.18 -8.11
N VAL A 202 1.60 -0.82 -8.09
CA VAL A 202 1.77 -1.71 -6.94
C VAL A 202 3.09 -1.42 -6.27
N SER A 203 3.05 -1.32 -4.95
CA SER A 203 4.24 -1.14 -4.13
C SER A 203 4.98 -2.47 -3.93
N PRO A 204 6.32 -2.47 -3.95
CA PRO A 204 7.09 -3.62 -3.51
C PRO A 204 6.84 -3.88 -2.03
N SER A 205 7.18 -5.08 -1.57
CA SER A 205 7.11 -5.41 -0.16
C SER A 205 8.37 -4.91 0.58
N ILE A 206 8.20 -4.61 1.85
CA ILE A 206 9.32 -4.28 2.75
C ILE A 206 10.08 -5.52 3.25
N ALA A 207 9.64 -6.74 2.90
CA ALA A 207 10.20 -7.98 3.44
C ALA A 207 10.65 -8.98 2.38
N PHE A 208 9.85 -9.24 1.36
CA PHE A 208 10.15 -10.18 0.28
C PHE A 208 9.32 -9.85 -0.95
N GLN A 209 9.80 -10.24 -2.13
CA GLN A 209 9.13 -9.95 -3.38
C GLN A 209 8.55 -11.22 -4.01
N LEU A 210 7.50 -11.09 -4.82
CA LEU A 210 7.09 -12.15 -5.75
C LEU A 210 7.94 -12.02 -7.03
N PRO A 211 8.41 -13.13 -7.62
CA PRO A 211 9.30 -13.10 -8.77
C PRO A 211 8.60 -12.59 -10.03
N MET A 212 9.35 -11.93 -10.91
CA MET A 212 8.90 -11.65 -12.27
C MET A 212 9.04 -12.94 -13.10
N ALA A 213 8.00 -13.77 -13.05
CA ALA A 213 7.95 -15.06 -13.72
C ALA A 213 7.11 -14.91 -14.99
N LEU A 214 7.74 -14.60 -16.12
CA LEU A 214 7.08 -14.36 -17.41
C LEU A 214 6.74 -15.66 -18.14
N GLU A 215 7.32 -16.78 -17.72
CA GLU A 215 7.06 -18.09 -18.30
C GLU A 215 5.85 -18.73 -17.61
N THR A 216 4.99 -19.35 -18.41
CA THR A 216 3.71 -19.95 -17.95
C THR A 216 3.91 -21.02 -16.87
N ASP A 217 5.04 -21.76 -16.95
CA ASP A 217 5.40 -22.86 -16.03
C ASP A 217 6.45 -22.45 -14.98
N ALA A 218 6.69 -21.15 -14.82
CA ALA A 218 7.68 -20.66 -13.88
C ALA A 218 7.44 -21.15 -12.44
N ASN A 219 8.50 -21.51 -11.77
CA ASN A 219 8.46 -21.95 -10.37
C ASN A 219 7.86 -20.87 -9.47
N ARG A 220 6.83 -21.23 -8.74
CA ARG A 220 6.20 -20.35 -7.75
C ARG A 220 7.08 -20.23 -6.53
N GLY A 221 7.31 -19.01 -6.08
CA GLY A 221 8.14 -18.78 -4.91
C GLY A 221 8.14 -17.32 -4.49
N PHE A 222 9.13 -16.97 -3.72
CA PHE A 222 9.44 -15.58 -3.36
C PHE A 222 10.94 -15.33 -3.60
N SER A 223 11.30 -14.09 -3.81
CA SER A 223 12.69 -13.64 -3.87
C SER A 223 13.00 -12.70 -2.71
N LEU A 224 14.29 -12.63 -2.38
CA LEU A 224 14.84 -11.65 -1.43
C LEU A 224 15.44 -10.46 -2.18
N GLU A 225 14.83 -10.06 -3.29
CA GLU A 225 15.11 -8.78 -3.94
C GLU A 225 15.03 -7.64 -2.92
N PRO A 226 15.80 -6.56 -3.07
CA PRO A 226 15.84 -5.49 -2.07
C PRO A 226 14.44 -4.99 -1.71
N PRO A 227 14.16 -4.86 -0.40
CA PRO A 227 12.92 -4.23 0.04
C PRO A 227 12.93 -2.74 -0.30
N ALA A 228 11.75 -2.18 -0.56
CA ALA A 228 11.64 -0.78 -0.94
C ALA A 228 10.27 -0.20 -0.58
N CYS A 229 10.18 1.12 -0.60
CA CYS A 229 8.92 1.85 -0.52
C CYS A 229 8.88 2.98 -1.56
N PRO A 230 7.74 3.18 -2.26
CA PRO A 230 7.55 4.35 -3.10
C PRO A 230 7.45 5.62 -2.26
N VAL A 231 8.02 6.70 -2.77
CA VAL A 231 7.93 8.06 -2.21
C VAL A 231 7.21 8.94 -3.22
N TYR A 232 6.14 9.56 -2.81
CA TYR A 232 5.35 10.44 -3.65
C TYR A 232 5.55 11.89 -3.19
N ILE A 233 5.98 12.75 -4.11
CA ILE A 233 6.23 14.18 -3.87
C ILE A 233 5.24 14.99 -4.69
N TRP A 234 4.44 15.82 -4.02
CA TRP A 234 3.57 16.76 -4.69
C TRP A 234 4.30 18.06 -5.02
N GLN A 235 4.24 18.46 -6.29
CA GLN A 235 4.73 19.73 -6.77
C GLN A 235 3.58 20.46 -7.48
N PRO A 236 3.20 21.68 -7.07
CA PRO A 236 2.02 22.37 -7.63
C PRO A 236 2.03 22.50 -9.15
N ASP A 237 3.21 22.75 -9.74
CA ASP A 237 3.36 23.02 -11.18
C ASP A 237 3.58 21.72 -12.01
N ILE A 238 3.85 20.58 -11.36
CA ILE A 238 4.20 19.33 -12.04
C ILE A 238 3.15 18.23 -11.74
N GLY A 239 2.61 18.23 -10.53
CA GLY A 239 1.74 17.17 -10.01
C GLY A 239 2.47 16.20 -9.10
N LEU A 240 2.06 14.93 -9.10
CA LEU A 240 2.58 13.88 -8.23
C LEU A 240 3.76 13.14 -8.86
N ILE A 241 4.95 13.35 -8.31
CA ILE A 241 6.19 12.68 -8.72
C ILE A 241 6.38 11.45 -7.86
N ALA A 242 6.75 10.31 -8.46
CA ALA A 242 7.01 9.07 -7.76
C ALA A 242 8.49 8.69 -7.84
N HIS A 243 9.09 8.44 -6.69
CA HIS A 243 10.42 7.88 -6.55
C HIS A 243 10.35 6.51 -5.88
N MET A 244 11.43 5.73 -5.97
CA MET A 244 11.58 4.48 -5.22
C MET A 244 12.73 4.63 -4.23
N SER A 245 12.47 4.36 -2.97
CA SER A 245 13.47 4.33 -1.91
C SER A 245 13.74 2.89 -1.50
N LEU A 246 14.97 2.43 -1.73
CA LEU A 246 15.40 1.09 -1.32
C LEU A 246 15.70 1.08 0.18
N ILE A 247 15.24 0.04 0.88
CA ILE A 247 15.44 -0.13 2.31
C ILE A 247 16.65 -1.03 2.52
N GLY A 248 17.75 -0.46 3.03
CA GLY A 248 19.00 -1.18 3.26
C GLY A 248 20.18 -0.26 3.46
N ASP A 249 21.32 -0.86 3.76
CA ASP A 249 22.60 -0.14 3.81
C ASP A 249 23.32 -0.30 2.46
N PHE A 250 23.49 0.78 1.74
CA PHE A 250 24.16 0.85 0.43
C PHE A 250 25.43 1.69 0.50
N GLY A 251 26.01 1.83 1.71
CA GLY A 251 27.29 2.53 1.90
C GLY A 251 27.18 4.07 1.99
N GLY A 252 25.98 4.60 2.16
CA GLY A 252 25.72 6.04 2.33
C GLY A 252 26.04 6.88 1.08
N LEU A 253 25.97 8.19 1.25
CA LEU A 253 26.24 9.16 0.19
C LEU A 253 27.73 9.15 -0.15
N GLN A 254 28.06 8.91 -1.41
CA GLN A 254 29.41 9.01 -1.93
C GLN A 254 29.57 10.35 -2.67
N PRO A 255 30.57 11.20 -2.32
CA PRO A 255 30.81 12.42 -3.06
C PRO A 255 31.33 12.12 -4.46
N PHE A 256 30.89 12.89 -5.43
CA PHE A 256 31.49 12.87 -6.76
C PHE A 256 32.93 13.42 -6.66
N VAL A 257 33.92 12.59 -6.99
CA VAL A 257 35.34 12.99 -6.96
C VAL A 257 35.82 13.13 -8.40
N GLY A 258 36.16 14.36 -8.82
CA GLY A 258 36.85 14.61 -10.05
C GLY A 258 36.18 15.49 -11.09
N ASP A 259 34.94 15.29 -11.44
CA ASP A 259 34.25 16.17 -12.38
C ASP A 259 33.02 16.84 -11.73
N PRO A 260 32.89 18.18 -11.84
CA PRO A 260 31.63 18.81 -11.48
C PRO A 260 30.54 18.23 -12.38
N ILE A 261 29.49 17.71 -11.78
CA ILE A 261 28.28 17.39 -12.52
C ILE A 261 27.76 18.70 -13.10
N VAL A 262 27.67 18.74 -14.41
CA VAL A 262 27.15 19.88 -15.17
C VAL A 262 25.65 20.07 -14.87
#